data_ab3259ee1fefb479691dcdfd1fb4d030
#
_entry.id   ab3259ee1fefb479691dcdfd1fb4d030
#
_cell.length_a   1.000
_cell.length_b   1.000
_cell.length_c   1.000
_cell.angle_alpha   90.00
_cell.angle_beta   90.00
_cell.angle_gamma   90.00
#
_symmetry.space_group_name_H-M   'P 1'
#
loop_
_entity.id
_entity.type
_entity.pdbx_description
1 polymer ?
#
loop_
_entity_poly.entity_id
_entity_poly.type
_entity_poly.pdbx_seq_one_letter_code
_entity_poly.pdbx_strand_id
1 'polypeptide(L)'
;LPAIKEAAQEIGSSYGAQVEMHHYEPLFKDMRQDKRLLDLFNDVMTEFGETPRILPDDEADGSTDVGNVSYEVPTAQPTLQIGLGLEAHTPEFACAAGSDYGLAQAIKGAKIMAVVALRYAMCK
;
A
#
# COMPACT_ATOMS: atom_id res chain seq x y z
N LEU A 1 6.36 21.22 -3.29
CA LEU A 1 7.43 21.27 -2.27
C LEU A 1 8.17 22.62 -2.20
N PRO A 2 8.59 23.29 -3.32
CA PRO A 2 9.27 24.61 -3.23
C PRO A 2 8.47 25.64 -2.45
N ALA A 3 7.18 25.81 -2.76
CA ALA A 3 6.32 26.78 -2.08
C ALA A 3 6.18 26.53 -0.56
N ILE A 4 6.15 25.26 -0.13
CA ILE A 4 6.12 24.92 1.31
C ILE A 4 7.43 25.32 1.99
N LYS A 5 8.56 25.10 1.32
CA LYS A 5 9.88 25.46 1.84
C LYS A 5 10.02 26.99 1.97
N GLU A 6 9.58 27.72 0.94
CA GLU A 6 9.57 29.19 0.94
C GLU A 6 8.70 29.73 2.09
N ALA A 7 7.46 29.27 2.22
CA ALA A 7 6.56 29.69 3.29
C ALA A 7 7.14 29.38 4.68
N ALA A 8 7.72 28.18 4.86
CA ALA A 8 8.34 27.83 6.12
C ALA A 8 9.53 28.74 6.49
N GLN A 9 10.37 29.09 5.49
CA GLN A 9 11.51 30.01 5.68
C GLN A 9 11.06 31.44 5.99
N GLU A 10 10.03 31.94 5.31
CA GLU A 10 9.47 33.29 5.57
C GLU A 10 8.90 33.37 6.99
N ILE A 11 8.09 32.38 7.39
CA ILE A 11 7.51 32.34 8.74
C ILE A 11 8.61 32.23 9.79
N GLY A 12 9.57 31.32 9.63
CA GLY A 12 10.69 31.17 10.54
C GLY A 12 11.47 32.48 10.70
N SER A 13 11.79 33.14 9.60
CA SER A 13 12.51 34.40 9.58
C SER A 13 11.77 35.51 10.32
N SER A 14 10.44 35.57 10.22
CA SER A 14 9.60 36.56 10.90
C SER A 14 9.64 36.41 12.43
N TYR A 15 10.01 35.23 12.94
CA TYR A 15 10.18 34.91 14.36
C TYR A 15 11.67 34.83 14.79
N GLY A 16 12.60 35.16 13.88
CA GLY A 16 14.05 35.07 14.16
C GLY A 16 14.56 33.64 14.26
N ALA A 17 13.83 32.68 13.72
CA ALA A 17 14.19 31.26 13.68
C ALA A 17 14.84 30.87 12.36
N GLN A 18 15.79 29.92 12.41
CA GLN A 18 16.32 29.27 11.23
C GLN A 18 15.48 28.01 10.95
N VAL A 19 15.09 27.83 9.66
CA VAL A 19 14.32 26.67 9.24
C VAL A 19 15.16 25.83 8.29
N GLU A 20 15.41 24.58 8.67
CA GLU A 20 16.04 23.57 7.84
C GLU A 20 14.99 22.49 7.48
N MET A 21 14.93 22.14 6.19
CA MET A 21 14.04 21.09 5.70
C MET A 21 14.86 20.03 4.96
N HIS A 22 14.72 18.81 5.44
CA HIS A 22 15.38 17.64 4.86
C HIS A 22 14.34 16.57 4.49
N HIS A 23 14.58 15.87 3.40
CA HIS A 23 13.90 14.60 3.14
C HIS A 23 14.55 13.53 4.01
N TYR A 24 13.76 12.85 4.83
CA TYR A 24 14.24 11.74 5.67
C TYR A 24 14.12 10.39 4.94
N GLU A 25 13.36 10.34 3.84
CA GLU A 25 13.18 9.18 2.98
C GLU A 25 12.98 9.60 1.52
N PRO A 26 13.11 8.69 0.54
CA PRO A 26 12.79 8.97 -0.86
C PRO A 26 11.33 9.42 -1.01
N LEU A 27 11.09 10.27 -2.01
CA LEU A 27 9.72 10.68 -2.35
C LEU A 27 8.95 9.48 -2.90
N PHE A 28 7.78 9.23 -2.33
CA PHE A 28 6.87 8.21 -2.84
C PHE A 28 6.17 8.73 -4.09
N LYS A 29 6.16 7.89 -5.12
CA LYS A 29 5.39 8.11 -6.34
C LYS A 29 4.00 7.53 -6.16
N ASP A 30 3.04 8.01 -6.96
CA ASP A 30 1.73 7.39 -7.10
C ASP A 30 1.85 5.94 -7.58
N MET A 31 0.92 5.10 -7.16
CA MET A 31 0.91 3.69 -7.52
C MET A 31 0.38 3.49 -8.94
N ARG A 32 1.15 2.80 -9.78
CA ARG A 32 0.73 2.32 -11.10
C ARG A 32 0.47 0.83 -11.05
N GLN A 33 -0.76 0.45 -10.80
CA GLN A 33 -1.11 -0.96 -10.72
C GLN A 33 -1.14 -1.61 -12.11
N ASP A 34 -0.48 -2.78 -12.23
CA ASP A 34 -0.58 -3.59 -13.45
C ASP A 34 -1.91 -4.32 -13.48
N LYS A 35 -2.74 -4.00 -14.49
CA LYS A 35 -4.10 -4.56 -14.60
C LYS A 35 -4.10 -6.09 -14.72
N ARG A 36 -3.18 -6.67 -15.49
CA ARG A 36 -3.12 -8.13 -15.66
C ARG A 36 -2.79 -8.83 -14.35
N LEU A 37 -1.89 -8.24 -13.57
CA LEU A 37 -1.51 -8.78 -12.28
C LEU A 37 -2.65 -8.63 -11.27
N LEU A 38 -3.37 -7.49 -11.28
CA LEU A 38 -4.56 -7.29 -10.46
C LEU A 38 -5.69 -8.28 -10.78
N ASP A 39 -6.00 -8.46 -12.07
CA ASP A 39 -7.02 -9.41 -12.50
C ASP A 39 -6.67 -10.82 -12.00
N LEU A 40 -5.40 -11.21 -12.13
CA LEU A 40 -4.92 -12.51 -11.65
C LEU A 40 -5.02 -12.65 -10.12
N PHE A 41 -4.69 -11.59 -9.36
CA PHE A 41 -4.90 -11.58 -7.92
C PHE A 41 -6.38 -11.73 -7.55
N ASN A 42 -7.29 -11.02 -8.23
CA ASN A 42 -8.72 -11.09 -7.98
C ASN A 42 -9.26 -12.50 -8.22
N ASP A 43 -8.84 -13.16 -9.31
CA ASP A 43 -9.23 -14.53 -9.63
C ASP A 43 -8.74 -15.49 -8.51
N VAL A 44 -7.46 -15.43 -8.15
CA VAL A 44 -6.90 -16.32 -7.13
C VAL A 44 -7.49 -16.03 -5.76
N MET A 45 -7.68 -14.77 -5.37
CA MET A 45 -8.33 -14.41 -4.11
C MET A 45 -9.74 -14.99 -4.03
N THR A 46 -10.50 -14.93 -5.13
CA THR A 46 -11.84 -15.52 -5.21
C THR A 46 -11.80 -17.05 -5.04
N GLU A 47 -10.83 -17.74 -5.63
CA GLU A 47 -10.62 -19.19 -5.43
C GLU A 47 -10.31 -19.54 -3.96
N PHE A 48 -9.67 -18.63 -3.24
CA PHE A 48 -9.37 -18.77 -1.79
C PHE A 48 -10.51 -18.29 -0.88
N GLY A 49 -11.69 -17.98 -1.46
CA GLY A 49 -12.90 -17.60 -0.72
C GLY A 49 -12.95 -16.14 -0.28
N GLU A 50 -12.10 -15.29 -0.83
CA GLU A 50 -12.17 -13.84 -0.61
C GLU A 50 -13.15 -13.20 -1.61
N THR A 51 -13.65 -12.02 -1.25
CA THR A 51 -14.44 -11.17 -2.16
C THR A 51 -13.66 -9.90 -2.45
N PRO A 52 -12.86 -9.87 -3.54
CA PRO A 52 -12.05 -8.71 -3.86
C PRO A 52 -12.92 -7.46 -4.04
N ARG A 53 -12.54 -6.36 -3.40
CA ARG A 53 -13.09 -5.04 -3.65
C ARG A 53 -12.09 -4.24 -4.46
N ILE A 54 -12.52 -3.77 -5.63
CA ILE A 54 -11.73 -2.85 -6.45
C ILE A 54 -12.10 -1.43 -6.01
N LEU A 55 -11.12 -0.69 -5.54
CA LEU A 55 -11.29 0.72 -5.21
C LEU A 55 -11.34 1.54 -6.50
N PRO A 56 -12.19 2.58 -6.58
CA PRO A 56 -12.12 3.58 -7.64
C PRO A 56 -10.74 4.25 -7.69
N ASP A 57 -10.34 4.72 -8.87
CA ASP A 57 -9.01 5.35 -9.08
C ASP A 57 -8.80 6.63 -8.25
N ASP A 58 -9.87 7.26 -7.77
CA ASP A 58 -9.87 8.45 -6.92
C ASP A 58 -9.95 8.14 -5.42
N GLU A 59 -10.08 6.87 -5.02
CA GLU A 59 -9.98 6.43 -3.63
C GLU A 59 -8.59 5.88 -3.35
N ALA A 60 -7.88 6.49 -2.40
CA ALA A 60 -6.57 6.00 -1.92
C ALA A 60 -6.65 5.57 -0.47
N ASP A 61 -6.15 4.36 -0.17
CA ASP A 61 -6.10 3.82 1.20
C ASP A 61 -4.87 4.29 2.01
N GLY A 62 -4.00 5.11 1.42
CA GLY A 62 -2.79 5.59 2.07
C GLY A 62 -1.63 5.85 1.11
N SER A 63 -0.41 5.93 1.63
CA SER A 63 0.81 6.07 0.84
C SER A 63 1.74 4.86 1.05
N THR A 64 2.51 4.51 0.02
CA THR A 64 3.43 3.38 0.05
C THR A 64 4.60 3.61 -0.92
N ASP A 65 5.79 3.16 -0.55
CA ASP A 65 6.98 3.16 -1.41
C ASP A 65 6.89 2.15 -2.56
N VAL A 66 5.94 1.21 -2.50
CA VAL A 66 5.63 0.29 -3.61
C VAL A 66 5.23 1.06 -4.88
N GLY A 67 4.71 2.29 -4.74
CA GLY A 67 4.51 3.21 -5.86
C GLY A 67 5.79 3.39 -6.69
N ASN A 68 6.96 3.52 -6.06
CA ASN A 68 8.23 3.67 -6.78
C ASN A 68 8.58 2.40 -7.57
N VAL A 69 8.31 1.22 -7.02
CA VAL A 69 8.53 -0.09 -7.68
C VAL A 69 7.64 -0.23 -8.91
N SER A 70 6.41 0.30 -8.85
CA SER A 70 5.43 0.21 -9.95
C SER A 70 5.83 0.95 -11.23
N TYR A 71 6.84 1.81 -11.16
CA TYR A 71 7.42 2.49 -12.33
C TYR A 71 8.50 1.67 -13.04
N GLU A 72 9.03 0.65 -12.36
CA GLU A 72 10.15 -0.16 -12.85
C GLU A 72 9.69 -1.56 -13.31
N VAL A 73 8.70 -2.12 -12.64
CA VAL A 73 8.18 -3.48 -12.93
C VAL A 73 6.67 -3.56 -12.77
N PRO A 74 6.00 -4.51 -13.44
CA PRO A 74 4.58 -4.80 -13.19
C PRO A 74 4.32 -5.06 -11.71
N THR A 75 3.41 -4.29 -11.12
CA THR A 75 3.20 -4.29 -9.67
C THR A 75 1.71 -4.29 -9.35
N ALA A 76 1.33 -5.04 -8.32
CA ALA A 76 0.03 -4.98 -7.67
C ALA A 76 0.19 -5.11 -6.15
N GLN A 77 -0.64 -4.40 -5.40
CA GLN A 77 -0.63 -4.42 -3.93
C GLN A 77 -2.05 -4.66 -3.40
N PRO A 78 -2.56 -5.89 -3.49
CA PRO A 78 -3.83 -6.24 -2.88
C PRO A 78 -3.71 -6.34 -1.36
N THR A 79 -4.84 -6.13 -0.66
CA THR A 79 -4.95 -6.28 0.79
C THR A 79 -5.90 -7.41 1.15
N LEU A 80 -5.70 -8.02 2.32
CA LEU A 80 -6.61 -8.99 2.91
C LEU A 80 -7.20 -8.42 4.20
N GLN A 81 -8.49 -8.65 4.40
CA GLN A 81 -9.17 -8.19 5.60
C GLN A 81 -8.77 -9.04 6.81
N ILE A 82 -8.33 -8.38 7.88
CA ILE A 82 -7.98 -9.02 9.16
C ILE A 82 -8.98 -8.74 10.27
N GLY A 83 -10.05 -7.99 9.99
CA GLY A 83 -11.16 -7.66 10.89
C GLY A 83 -12.09 -6.63 10.27
N LEU A 84 -13.23 -6.39 10.89
CA LEU A 84 -14.21 -5.39 10.46
C LEU A 84 -14.03 -4.08 11.23
N GLY A 85 -14.15 -2.95 10.54
CA GLY A 85 -14.13 -1.61 11.16
C GLY A 85 -12.79 -1.26 11.81
N LEU A 86 -11.70 -1.84 11.34
CA LEU A 86 -10.35 -1.56 11.82
C LEU A 86 -9.75 -0.40 11.03
N GLU A 87 -9.19 0.56 11.74
CA GLU A 87 -8.39 1.63 11.17
C GLU A 87 -6.91 1.28 11.31
N ALA A 88 -6.13 1.47 10.24
CA ALA A 88 -4.69 1.27 10.26
C ALA A 88 -4.01 2.18 11.32
N HIS A 89 -2.88 1.75 11.86
CA HIS A 89 -2.09 2.48 12.86
C HIS A 89 -2.78 2.66 14.23
N THR A 90 -3.75 1.79 14.58
CA THR A 90 -4.42 1.76 15.89
C THR A 90 -4.02 0.53 16.70
N PRO A 91 -4.16 0.57 18.05
CA PRO A 91 -3.94 -0.62 18.89
C PRO A 91 -4.86 -1.79 18.52
N GLU A 92 -6.10 -1.51 18.12
CA GLU A 92 -7.09 -2.50 17.69
C GLU A 92 -6.62 -3.22 16.41
N PHE A 93 -6.05 -2.48 15.46
CA PHE A 93 -5.45 -3.07 14.26
C PHE A 93 -4.26 -3.96 14.61
N ALA A 94 -3.39 -3.53 15.52
CA ALA A 94 -2.24 -4.31 15.98
C ALA A 94 -2.69 -5.62 16.67
N CYS A 95 -3.72 -5.55 17.53
CA CYS A 95 -4.31 -6.73 18.17
C CYS A 95 -4.91 -7.69 17.13
N ALA A 96 -5.66 -7.17 16.14
CA ALA A 96 -6.24 -7.97 15.07
C ALA A 96 -5.18 -8.66 14.21
N ALA A 97 -4.10 -7.96 13.86
CA ALA A 97 -2.99 -8.52 13.09
C ALA A 97 -2.30 -9.69 13.81
N GLY A 98 -2.18 -9.62 15.14
CA GLY A 98 -1.61 -10.69 15.97
C GLY A 98 -2.60 -11.78 16.39
N SER A 99 -3.88 -11.68 16.01
CA SER A 99 -4.90 -12.70 16.35
C SER A 99 -4.75 -13.96 15.49
N ASP A 100 -5.36 -15.08 15.95
CA ASP A 100 -5.40 -16.32 15.17
C ASP A 100 -6.00 -16.11 13.78
N TYR A 101 -7.01 -15.24 13.66
CA TYR A 101 -7.60 -14.88 12.37
C TYR A 101 -6.63 -14.06 11.50
N GLY A 102 -5.97 -13.04 12.06
CA GLY A 102 -4.98 -12.25 11.35
C GLY A 102 -3.80 -13.10 10.85
N LEU A 103 -3.31 -14.02 11.70
CA LEU A 103 -2.25 -14.98 11.31
C LEU A 103 -2.73 -15.94 10.20
N ALA A 104 -3.97 -16.44 10.29
CA ALA A 104 -4.54 -17.29 9.24
C ALA A 104 -4.67 -16.51 7.90
N GLN A 105 -5.07 -15.25 7.93
CA GLN A 105 -5.11 -14.39 6.74
C GLN A 105 -3.71 -14.11 6.17
N ALA A 106 -2.69 -13.94 6.99
CA ALA A 106 -1.30 -13.81 6.54
C ALA A 106 -0.83 -15.07 5.79
N ILE A 107 -1.11 -16.27 6.33
CA ILE A 107 -0.81 -17.54 5.67
C ILE A 107 -1.60 -17.68 4.36
N LYS A 108 -2.87 -17.29 4.34
CA LYS A 108 -3.71 -17.28 3.13
C LYS A 108 -3.10 -16.35 2.08
N GLY A 109 -2.70 -15.14 2.45
CA GLY A 109 -2.03 -14.18 1.58
C GLY A 109 -0.75 -14.74 0.95
N ALA A 110 0.09 -15.43 1.74
CA ALA A 110 1.29 -16.08 1.24
C ALA A 110 0.97 -17.16 0.18
N LYS A 111 -0.08 -17.95 0.40
CA LYS A 111 -0.55 -18.97 -0.58
C LYS A 111 -1.07 -18.31 -1.87
N ILE A 112 -1.87 -17.25 -1.74
CA ILE A 112 -2.37 -16.48 -2.88
C ILE A 112 -1.21 -15.94 -3.71
N MET A 113 -0.23 -15.28 -3.08
CA MET A 113 0.96 -14.76 -3.76
C MET A 113 1.74 -15.86 -4.50
N ALA A 114 1.92 -17.02 -3.88
CA ALA A 114 2.60 -18.15 -4.51
C ALA A 114 1.87 -18.65 -5.76
N VAL A 115 0.54 -18.79 -5.71
CA VAL A 115 -0.27 -19.21 -6.87
C VAL A 115 -0.24 -18.15 -7.97
N VAL A 116 -0.37 -16.87 -7.61
CA VAL A 116 -0.29 -15.76 -8.57
C VAL A 116 1.06 -15.75 -9.26
N ALA A 117 2.18 -15.86 -8.52
CA ALA A 117 3.52 -15.89 -9.09
C ALA A 117 3.71 -17.05 -10.08
N LEU A 118 3.25 -18.25 -9.73
CA LEU A 118 3.31 -19.41 -10.62
C LEU A 118 2.49 -19.18 -11.90
N ARG A 119 1.24 -18.73 -11.79
CA ARG A 119 0.37 -18.48 -12.94
C ARG A 119 0.92 -17.36 -13.82
N TYR A 120 1.40 -16.28 -13.22
CA TYR A 120 2.00 -15.17 -13.94
C TYR A 120 3.22 -15.61 -14.75
N ALA A 121 4.07 -16.46 -14.18
CA ALA A 121 5.24 -17.01 -14.87
C ALA A 121 4.88 -17.99 -16.00
N MET A 122 3.78 -18.74 -15.87
CA MET A 122 3.32 -19.73 -16.86
C MET A 122 2.53 -19.11 -18.02
N CYS A 123 1.94 -17.94 -17.83
CA CYS A 123 1.13 -17.25 -18.84
C CYS A 123 1.99 -16.32 -19.73
N LYS A 124 3.15 -16.78 -20.18
CA LYS A 124 3.96 -16.06 -21.18
C LYS A 124 3.46 -16.25 -22.59
#